data_b5f97ea8c888aa03db2cd2d625af4f24
#
_entry.id   b5f97ea8c888aa03db2cd2d625af4f24
#
_cell.length_a   1.000
_cell.length_b   1.000
_cell.length_c   1.000
_cell.angle_alpha   90.00
_cell.angle_beta   90.00
_cell.angle_gamma   90.00
#
_symmetry.space_group_name_H-M   'P 1'
#
loop_
_entity.id
_entity.type
_entity.pdbx_description
1 polymer ?
#
loop_
_entity_poly.entity_id
_entity_poly.type
_entity_poly.pdbx_seq_one_letter_code
_entity_poly.pdbx_strand_id
1 'polypeptide(L)'
;ELSKRYGLEVNPTDKIEDLPVSVRQRVEILKMLYREADILILDEPTAVLTPQETERLFTVIRNMKADGKAVIIITHKLHEVLAISDRVAILRKGEYVGDIATRDADEATLTAMMVGEKVELNIERPEPVNPVKRLDIQHLTVRSADGITVLDDASFDVYGGEILGIAGISGNGQKELLEAIAGLQPTQRGASVEYYAPDASAPVQLIGKSPKAIREAGIHLSFVPEDRLGMGLVGSMGMTDN
;
A
#
# COMPACT_ATOMS: atom_id res chain seq x y z
N GLU A 1 15.34 28.33 0.31
CA GLU A 1 16.73 27.90 0.62
C GLU A 1 16.78 26.51 1.24
N LEU A 2 16.05 26.22 2.34
CA LEU A 2 15.99 24.91 2.99
C LEU A 2 15.56 23.78 2.05
N SER A 3 14.53 24.00 1.25
CA SER A 3 14.01 23.04 0.26
C SER A 3 15.11 22.57 -0.71
N LYS A 4 15.95 23.49 -1.18
CA LYS A 4 17.09 23.17 -2.06
C LYS A 4 18.23 22.50 -1.31
N ARG A 5 18.55 22.97 -0.07
CA ARG A 5 19.63 22.41 0.76
C ARG A 5 19.40 20.91 1.06
N TYR A 6 18.15 20.54 1.36
CA TYR A 6 17.79 19.16 1.72
C TYR A 6 17.20 18.36 0.55
N GLY A 7 17.10 18.93 -0.66
CA GLY A 7 16.56 18.23 -1.83
C GLY A 7 15.05 17.91 -1.73
N LEU A 8 14.32 18.68 -0.90
CA LEU A 8 12.87 18.57 -0.70
C LEU A 8 12.16 19.66 -1.51
N GLU A 9 12.19 19.54 -2.83
CA GLU A 9 11.58 20.57 -3.69
C GLU A 9 10.06 20.58 -3.53
N VAL A 10 9.53 21.78 -3.22
CA VAL A 10 8.11 22.11 -3.14
C VAL A 10 7.88 23.48 -3.76
N ASN A 11 6.73 23.68 -4.37
CA ASN A 11 6.33 24.99 -4.84
C ASN A 11 5.57 25.73 -3.72
N PRO A 12 6.09 26.86 -3.20
CA PRO A 12 5.49 27.55 -2.05
C PRO A 12 4.14 28.19 -2.32
N THR A 13 3.69 28.23 -3.58
CA THR A 13 2.37 28.80 -3.97
C THR A 13 1.27 27.76 -4.04
N ASP A 14 1.61 26.48 -3.97
CA ASP A 14 0.63 25.40 -4.04
C ASP A 14 -0.15 25.30 -2.73
N LYS A 15 -1.45 25.02 -2.84
CA LYS A 15 -2.29 24.76 -1.68
C LYS A 15 -2.06 23.34 -1.15
N ILE A 16 -1.97 23.23 0.17
CA ILE A 16 -1.72 21.92 0.84
C ILE A 16 -2.81 20.89 0.50
N GLU A 17 -4.06 21.31 0.37
CA GLU A 17 -5.20 20.43 0.04
C GLU A 17 -5.07 19.76 -1.33
N ASP A 18 -4.40 20.42 -2.29
CA ASP A 18 -4.22 19.94 -3.66
C ASP A 18 -2.95 19.08 -3.84
N LEU A 19 -2.09 18.99 -2.81
CA LEU A 19 -0.83 18.29 -2.89
C LEU A 19 -1.00 16.77 -2.72
N PRO A 20 -0.26 15.96 -3.48
CA PRO A 20 -0.10 14.53 -3.20
C PRO A 20 0.45 14.27 -1.79
N VAL A 21 0.14 13.12 -1.21
CA VAL A 21 0.54 12.77 0.17
C VAL A 21 2.05 12.85 0.35
N SER A 22 2.83 12.37 -0.62
CA SER A 22 4.30 12.42 -0.59
C SER A 22 4.85 13.87 -0.56
N VAL A 23 4.17 14.81 -1.22
CA VAL A 23 4.56 16.22 -1.20
C VAL A 23 4.15 16.89 0.12
N ARG A 24 2.98 16.57 0.67
CA ARG A 24 2.57 17.04 2.01
C ARG A 24 3.57 16.61 3.07
N GLN A 25 4.07 15.40 3.00
CA GLN A 25 5.10 14.90 3.91
C GLN A 25 6.41 15.71 3.80
N ARG A 26 6.86 16.07 2.58
CA ARG A 26 8.02 16.97 2.39
C ARG A 26 7.80 18.34 3.04
N VAL A 27 6.58 18.88 2.93
CA VAL A 27 6.22 20.15 3.58
C VAL A 27 6.31 20.05 5.11
N GLU A 28 5.83 18.94 5.70
CA GLU A 28 5.95 18.71 7.14
C GLU A 28 7.42 18.65 7.60
N ILE A 29 8.27 17.93 6.86
CA ILE A 29 9.72 17.86 7.16
C ILE A 29 10.35 19.25 7.03
N LEU A 30 10.05 20.01 5.96
CA LEU A 30 10.56 21.37 5.78
C LEU A 30 10.13 22.32 6.90
N LYS A 31 8.88 22.17 7.39
CA LYS A 31 8.36 22.94 8.53
C LYS A 31 9.17 22.66 9.80
N MET A 32 9.53 21.41 10.05
CA MET A 32 10.36 21.02 11.20
C MET A 32 11.78 21.55 11.06
N LEU A 33 12.36 21.47 9.87
CA LEU A 33 13.69 22.04 9.57
C LEU A 33 13.72 23.57 9.71
N TYR A 34 12.65 24.24 9.28
CA TYR A 34 12.53 25.71 9.42
C TYR A 34 12.46 26.16 10.89
N ARG A 35 11.90 25.31 11.76
CA ARG A 35 11.83 25.55 13.20
C ARG A 35 13.13 25.20 13.94
N GLU A 36 14.18 24.83 13.22
CA GLU A 36 15.49 24.46 13.79
C GLU A 36 15.39 23.34 14.86
N ALA A 37 14.46 22.41 14.67
CA ALA A 37 14.29 21.30 15.60
C ALA A 37 15.60 20.53 15.78
N ASP A 38 15.96 20.22 17.02
CA ASP A 38 17.13 19.41 17.36
C ASP A 38 16.83 17.93 17.35
N ILE A 39 15.57 17.57 17.57
CA ILE A 39 15.07 16.19 17.58
C ILE A 39 13.93 16.08 16.55
N LEU A 40 14.06 15.16 15.64
CA LEU A 40 13.03 14.83 14.66
C LEU A 40 12.44 13.44 14.98
N ILE A 41 11.13 13.34 15.04
CA ILE A 41 10.41 12.08 15.20
C ILE A 41 9.57 11.84 13.96
N LEU A 42 9.81 10.74 13.27
CA LEU A 42 9.14 10.32 12.05
C LEU A 42 8.40 9.01 12.32
N ASP A 43 7.08 9.04 12.22
CA ASP A 43 6.23 7.86 12.37
C ASP A 43 5.77 7.37 10.98
N GLU A 44 6.16 6.14 10.63
CA GLU A 44 5.90 5.47 9.34
C GLU A 44 6.13 6.39 8.11
N PRO A 45 7.30 7.08 8.02
CA PRO A 45 7.48 8.14 7.03
C PRO A 45 7.56 7.65 5.58
N THR A 46 7.63 6.34 5.37
CA THR A 46 7.79 5.72 4.05
C THR A 46 6.54 4.95 3.61
N ALA A 47 5.45 5.00 4.37
CA ALA A 47 4.25 4.19 4.13
C ALA A 47 3.64 4.39 2.73
N VAL A 48 3.72 5.62 2.20
CA VAL A 48 3.13 6.03 0.92
C VAL A 48 4.18 6.45 -0.12
N LEU A 49 5.46 6.24 0.19
CA LEU A 49 6.56 6.64 -0.69
C LEU A 49 6.95 5.52 -1.66
N THR A 50 7.33 5.92 -2.86
CA THR A 50 8.03 5.03 -3.79
C THR A 50 9.44 4.71 -3.27
N PRO A 51 10.10 3.64 -3.74
CA PRO A 51 11.49 3.35 -3.38
C PRO A 51 12.45 4.53 -3.64
N GLN A 52 12.26 5.24 -4.76
CA GLN A 52 13.08 6.41 -5.09
C GLN A 52 12.84 7.59 -4.14
N GLU A 53 11.61 7.80 -3.68
CA GLU A 53 11.29 8.83 -2.70
C GLU A 53 11.81 8.46 -1.31
N THR A 54 11.76 7.17 -0.95
CA THR A 54 12.35 6.64 0.29
C THR A 54 13.85 6.91 0.35
N GLU A 55 14.60 6.63 -0.74
CA GLU A 55 16.04 6.94 -0.79
C GLU A 55 16.34 8.45 -0.68
N ARG A 56 15.50 9.30 -1.27
CA ARG A 56 15.60 10.76 -1.09
C ARG A 56 15.37 11.16 0.37
N LEU A 57 14.35 10.60 1.01
CA LEU A 57 14.09 10.82 2.43
C LEU A 57 15.28 10.37 3.29
N PHE A 58 15.85 9.20 3.03
CA PHE A 58 17.03 8.71 3.74
C PHE A 58 18.24 9.62 3.55
N THR A 59 18.41 10.17 2.36
CA THR A 59 19.46 11.18 2.13
C THR A 59 19.24 12.42 2.99
N VAL A 60 17.99 12.88 3.12
CA VAL A 60 17.67 14.02 4.02
C VAL A 60 17.99 13.69 5.48
N ILE A 61 17.60 12.50 5.94
CA ILE A 61 17.86 12.04 7.31
C ILE A 61 19.37 11.95 7.57
N ARG A 62 20.16 11.42 6.63
CA ARG A 62 21.63 11.38 6.74
C ARG A 62 22.25 12.79 6.83
N ASN A 63 21.73 13.73 6.05
CA ASN A 63 22.19 15.13 6.10
C ASN A 63 21.84 15.77 7.45
N MET A 64 20.65 15.53 7.99
CA MET A 64 20.26 16.02 9.31
C MET A 64 21.12 15.43 10.42
N LYS A 65 21.43 14.13 10.35
CA LYS A 65 22.38 13.48 11.26
C LYS A 65 23.75 14.12 11.16
N ALA A 66 24.25 14.43 9.96
CA ALA A 66 25.53 15.11 9.76
C ALA A 66 25.53 16.53 10.33
N ASP A 67 24.39 17.21 10.31
CA ASP A 67 24.18 18.53 10.96
C ASP A 67 24.00 18.41 12.49
N GLY A 68 24.21 17.23 13.09
CA GLY A 68 24.15 16.99 14.53
C GLY A 68 22.73 16.84 15.10
N LYS A 69 21.72 16.70 14.28
CA LYS A 69 20.33 16.49 14.72
C LYS A 69 20.11 15.04 15.17
N ALA A 70 19.28 14.84 16.19
CA ALA A 70 18.82 13.53 16.58
C ALA A 70 17.56 13.15 15.77
N VAL A 71 17.53 11.92 15.24
CA VAL A 71 16.37 11.44 14.47
C VAL A 71 15.88 10.14 15.06
N ILE A 72 14.58 10.08 15.35
CA ILE A 72 13.85 8.87 15.73
C ILE A 72 12.94 8.52 14.56
N ILE A 73 13.12 7.33 14.00
CA ILE A 73 12.24 6.79 12.97
C ILE A 73 11.49 5.58 13.51
N ILE A 74 10.17 5.58 13.37
CA ILE A 74 9.30 4.47 13.75
C ILE A 74 8.83 3.82 12.47
N THR A 75 9.09 2.54 12.29
CA THR A 75 8.65 1.76 11.13
C THR A 75 8.66 0.27 11.46
N HIS A 76 7.82 -0.49 10.75
CA HIS A 76 7.80 -1.94 10.80
C HIS A 76 8.58 -2.58 9.64
N LYS A 77 9.14 -1.76 8.74
CA LYS A 77 9.91 -2.22 7.57
C LYS A 77 11.37 -2.43 7.95
N LEU A 78 11.74 -3.65 8.29
CA LEU A 78 13.07 -3.98 8.84
C LEU A 78 14.22 -3.61 7.90
N HIS A 79 14.07 -3.78 6.59
CA HIS A 79 15.07 -3.37 5.61
C HIS A 79 15.36 -1.86 5.65
N GLU A 80 14.33 -1.02 5.93
CA GLU A 80 14.51 0.42 6.09
C GLU A 80 15.27 0.75 7.37
N VAL A 81 14.91 0.09 8.47
CA VAL A 81 15.61 0.24 9.75
C VAL A 81 17.09 -0.08 9.58
N LEU A 82 17.40 -1.23 8.97
CA LEU A 82 18.78 -1.68 8.72
C LEU A 82 19.55 -0.73 7.78
N ALA A 83 18.86 -0.04 6.86
CA ALA A 83 19.49 0.87 5.90
C ALA A 83 19.86 2.25 6.47
N ILE A 84 19.11 2.74 7.48
CA ILE A 84 19.22 4.16 7.90
C ILE A 84 19.60 4.35 9.36
N SER A 85 19.28 3.42 10.27
CA SER A 85 19.51 3.62 11.70
C SER A 85 20.92 3.23 12.15
N ASP A 86 21.38 3.80 13.25
CA ASP A 86 22.60 3.38 13.94
C ASP A 86 22.32 2.33 15.01
N ARG A 87 21.14 2.41 15.62
CA ARG A 87 20.66 1.54 16.67
C ARG A 87 19.16 1.32 16.55
N VAL A 88 18.72 0.13 16.85
CA VAL A 88 17.31 -0.27 16.80
C VAL A 88 16.83 -0.57 18.21
N ALA A 89 15.78 0.13 18.64
CA ALA A 89 15.06 -0.15 19.87
C ALA A 89 13.77 -0.92 19.52
N ILE A 90 13.48 -1.99 20.24
CA ILE A 90 12.34 -2.87 19.97
C ILE A 90 11.30 -2.74 21.06
N LEU A 91 10.07 -2.47 20.63
CA LEU A 91 8.86 -2.49 21.45
C LEU A 91 8.00 -3.68 21.09
N ARG A 92 7.47 -4.38 22.08
CA ARG A 92 6.55 -5.51 21.91
C ARG A 92 5.44 -5.43 22.95
N LYS A 93 4.19 -5.35 22.50
CA LYS A 93 2.99 -5.23 23.37
C LYS A 93 3.09 -4.08 24.40
N GLY A 94 3.71 -2.95 23.99
CA GLY A 94 3.90 -1.79 24.85
C GLY A 94 5.13 -1.86 25.76
N GLU A 95 5.86 -2.96 25.78
CA GLU A 95 7.07 -3.15 26.60
C GLU A 95 8.35 -2.92 25.77
N TYR A 96 9.33 -2.29 26.38
CA TYR A 96 10.66 -2.17 25.81
C TYR A 96 11.41 -3.50 25.98
N VAL A 97 11.70 -4.17 24.84
CA VAL A 97 12.37 -5.48 24.83
C VAL A 97 13.88 -5.33 24.92
N GLY A 98 14.42 -4.27 24.35
CA GLY A 98 15.85 -4.00 24.32
C GLY A 98 16.23 -3.21 23.07
N ASP A 99 17.52 -2.96 22.93
CA ASP A 99 18.10 -2.33 21.73
C ASP A 99 19.35 -3.06 21.26
N ILE A 100 19.65 -2.89 19.98
CA ILE A 100 20.79 -3.51 19.31
C ILE A 100 21.41 -2.50 18.34
N ALA A 101 22.75 -2.47 18.23
CA ALA A 101 23.40 -1.68 17.20
C ALA A 101 23.08 -2.28 15.82
N THR A 102 22.73 -1.44 14.85
CA THR A 102 22.28 -1.90 13.52
C THR A 102 23.33 -2.77 12.81
N ARG A 103 24.61 -2.47 13.01
CA ARG A 103 25.72 -3.29 12.47
C ARG A 103 25.75 -4.72 13.00
N ASP A 104 25.14 -4.99 14.14
CA ASP A 104 25.11 -6.30 14.82
C ASP A 104 23.74 -6.99 14.64
N ALA A 105 22.82 -6.36 13.86
CA ALA A 105 21.46 -6.82 13.63
C ALA A 105 21.26 -7.31 12.19
N ASP A 106 20.37 -8.29 12.05
CA ASP A 106 19.79 -8.71 10.78
C ASP A 106 18.27 -8.82 10.89
N GLU A 107 17.58 -9.01 9.76
CA GLU A 107 16.12 -9.11 9.76
C GLU A 107 15.61 -10.26 10.65
N ALA A 108 16.32 -11.39 10.70
CA ALA A 108 15.91 -12.54 11.50
C ALA A 108 15.99 -12.24 13.00
N THR A 109 17.06 -11.59 13.44
CA THR A 109 17.26 -11.16 14.82
C THR A 109 16.21 -10.15 15.24
N LEU A 110 15.97 -9.11 14.41
CA LEU A 110 14.96 -8.09 14.69
C LEU A 110 13.56 -8.71 14.74
N THR A 111 13.22 -9.58 13.79
CA THR A 111 11.94 -10.30 13.78
C THR A 111 11.76 -11.13 15.05
N ALA A 112 12.77 -11.90 15.45
CA ALA A 112 12.71 -12.69 16.67
C ALA A 112 12.49 -11.84 17.93
N MET A 113 13.15 -10.67 18.02
CA MET A 113 12.96 -9.73 19.12
C MET A 113 11.55 -9.11 19.12
N MET A 114 10.99 -8.77 17.93
CA MET A 114 9.66 -8.17 17.79
C MET A 114 8.54 -9.16 18.11
N VAL A 115 8.64 -10.39 17.61
CA VAL A 115 7.60 -11.42 17.76
C VAL A 115 7.77 -12.20 19.07
N GLY A 116 9.01 -12.42 19.52
CA GLY A 116 9.35 -13.19 20.72
C GLY A 116 9.58 -14.67 20.48
N GLU A 117 9.44 -15.12 19.25
CA GLU A 117 9.70 -16.50 18.80
C GLU A 117 10.49 -16.49 17.48
N LYS A 118 11.22 -17.55 17.20
CA LYS A 118 11.83 -17.71 15.88
C LYS A 118 10.73 -17.92 14.85
N VAL A 119 10.51 -16.94 13.97
CA VAL A 119 9.59 -17.07 12.86
C VAL A 119 10.34 -17.61 11.66
N GLU A 120 9.90 -18.74 11.13
CA GLU A 120 10.35 -19.21 9.82
C GLU A 120 9.65 -18.34 8.76
N LEU A 121 10.44 -17.52 8.05
CA LEU A 121 9.94 -16.65 6.98
C LEU A 121 9.67 -17.41 5.67
N ASN A 122 9.97 -18.70 5.63
CA ASN A 122 9.71 -19.56 4.48
C ASN A 122 8.25 -20.03 4.49
N ILE A 123 7.45 -19.43 3.64
CA ILE A 123 6.07 -19.87 3.41
C ILE A 123 6.09 -20.92 2.31
N GLU A 124 5.74 -22.16 2.65
CA GLU A 124 5.48 -23.19 1.64
C GLU A 124 4.29 -22.77 0.77
N ARG A 125 4.50 -22.72 -0.54
CA ARG A 125 3.48 -22.39 -1.52
C ARG A 125 3.24 -23.64 -2.39
N PRO A 126 2.29 -24.51 -2.02
CA PRO A 126 1.93 -25.63 -2.88
C PRO A 126 1.37 -25.13 -4.21
N GLU A 127 1.75 -25.75 -5.29
CA GLU A 127 1.19 -25.43 -6.60
C GLU A 127 -0.31 -25.83 -6.64
N PRO A 128 -1.15 -25.04 -7.31
CA PRO A 128 -2.57 -25.37 -7.48
C PRO A 128 -2.74 -26.70 -8.20
N VAL A 129 -3.57 -27.59 -7.67
CA VAL A 129 -3.88 -28.87 -8.31
C VAL A 129 -5.07 -28.67 -9.27
N ASN A 130 -4.83 -28.88 -10.57
CA ASN A 130 -5.84 -28.70 -11.63
C ASN A 130 -6.53 -27.33 -11.60
N PRO A 131 -5.80 -26.25 -11.82
CA PRO A 131 -6.35 -24.90 -11.78
C PRO A 131 -7.42 -24.71 -12.87
N VAL A 132 -8.62 -24.31 -12.47
CA VAL A 132 -9.71 -23.98 -13.38
C VAL A 132 -9.88 -22.46 -13.41
N LYS A 133 -9.96 -21.86 -14.62
CA LYS A 133 -10.20 -20.43 -14.78
C LYS A 133 -11.45 -20.02 -13.99
N ARG A 134 -11.34 -18.95 -13.21
CA ARG A 134 -12.42 -18.37 -12.40
C ARG A 134 -12.80 -16.98 -12.87
N LEU A 135 -11.82 -16.21 -13.33
CA LEU A 135 -12.06 -14.88 -13.84
C LEU A 135 -11.25 -14.69 -15.12
N ASP A 136 -11.88 -14.12 -16.13
CA ASP A 136 -11.26 -13.71 -17.38
C ASP A 136 -11.52 -12.22 -17.56
N ILE A 137 -10.44 -11.45 -17.57
CA ILE A 137 -10.48 -9.99 -17.72
C ILE A 137 -9.83 -9.65 -19.05
N GLN A 138 -10.56 -8.94 -19.92
CA GLN A 138 -10.11 -8.57 -21.24
C GLN A 138 -10.38 -7.10 -21.50
N HIS A 139 -9.36 -6.38 -21.96
CA HIS A 139 -9.43 -5.00 -22.43
C HIS A 139 -10.05 -4.03 -21.41
N LEU A 140 -9.78 -4.25 -20.13
CA LEU A 140 -10.35 -3.43 -19.06
C LEU A 140 -9.70 -2.06 -19.02
N THR A 141 -10.45 -1.05 -19.40
CA THR A 141 -10.04 0.36 -19.38
C THR A 141 -11.00 1.17 -18.53
N VAL A 142 -10.44 1.97 -17.62
CA VAL A 142 -11.20 2.85 -16.71
C VAL A 142 -10.71 4.28 -16.85
N ARG A 143 -11.65 5.24 -16.82
CA ARG A 143 -11.34 6.67 -16.78
C ARG A 143 -11.83 7.29 -15.49
N SER A 144 -11.06 8.26 -14.97
CA SER A 144 -11.48 9.10 -13.85
C SER A 144 -12.67 10.00 -14.23
N ALA A 145 -13.26 10.65 -13.24
CA ALA A 145 -14.33 11.65 -13.45
C ALA A 145 -13.90 12.80 -14.38
N ASP A 146 -12.61 13.14 -14.39
CA ASP A 146 -12.01 14.18 -15.24
C ASP A 146 -11.66 13.67 -16.66
N GLY A 147 -12.02 12.42 -16.98
CA GLY A 147 -11.79 11.82 -18.29
C GLY A 147 -10.36 11.30 -18.52
N ILE A 148 -9.49 11.32 -17.51
CA ILE A 148 -8.12 10.80 -17.58
C ILE A 148 -8.18 9.27 -17.51
N THR A 149 -7.46 8.57 -18.42
CA THR A 149 -7.32 7.12 -18.35
C THR A 149 -6.44 6.75 -17.15
N VAL A 150 -7.01 6.04 -16.17
CA VAL A 150 -6.36 5.61 -14.93
C VAL A 150 -6.02 4.12 -14.93
N LEU A 151 -6.71 3.34 -15.76
CA LEU A 151 -6.38 1.96 -16.09
C LEU A 151 -6.54 1.79 -17.60
N ASP A 152 -5.55 1.25 -18.27
CA ASP A 152 -5.51 1.15 -19.73
C ASP A 152 -5.27 -0.30 -20.17
N ASP A 153 -6.24 -0.85 -20.90
CA ASP A 153 -6.19 -2.13 -21.60
C ASP A 153 -5.68 -3.33 -20.75
N ALA A 154 -6.10 -3.42 -19.48
CA ALA A 154 -5.69 -4.51 -18.61
C ALA A 154 -6.38 -5.81 -19.02
N SER A 155 -5.58 -6.87 -19.22
CA SER A 155 -6.07 -8.20 -19.62
C SER A 155 -5.26 -9.27 -18.86
N PHE A 156 -5.96 -10.16 -18.14
CA PHE A 156 -5.37 -11.29 -17.41
C PHE A 156 -6.44 -12.27 -16.93
N ASP A 157 -6.01 -13.47 -16.58
CA ASP A 157 -6.85 -14.53 -16.03
C ASP A 157 -6.56 -14.75 -14.54
N VAL A 158 -7.56 -15.27 -13.79
CA VAL A 158 -7.38 -15.75 -12.43
C VAL A 158 -7.96 -17.15 -12.30
N TYR A 159 -7.21 -18.04 -11.66
CA TYR A 159 -7.55 -19.45 -11.54
C TYR A 159 -7.96 -19.83 -10.11
N GLY A 160 -8.78 -20.88 -9.99
CA GLY A 160 -9.11 -21.45 -8.69
C GLY A 160 -7.89 -22.07 -8.01
N GLY A 161 -7.69 -21.76 -6.74
CA GLY A 161 -6.51 -22.20 -5.96
C GLY A 161 -5.26 -21.34 -6.17
N GLU A 162 -5.32 -20.30 -6.98
CA GLU A 162 -4.27 -19.32 -7.23
C GLU A 162 -4.41 -18.10 -6.32
N ILE A 163 -3.29 -17.49 -5.97
CA ILE A 163 -3.22 -16.15 -5.39
C ILE A 163 -2.53 -15.25 -6.41
N LEU A 164 -3.29 -14.41 -7.09
CA LEU A 164 -2.75 -13.44 -8.03
C LEU A 164 -2.36 -12.16 -7.27
N GLY A 165 -1.08 -11.81 -7.26
CA GLY A 165 -0.56 -10.57 -6.74
C GLY A 165 -0.52 -9.48 -7.81
N ILE A 166 -1.15 -8.31 -7.55
CA ILE A 166 -1.11 -7.14 -8.42
C ILE A 166 -0.19 -6.10 -7.78
N ALA A 167 0.99 -5.91 -8.36
CA ALA A 167 1.99 -4.97 -7.87
C ALA A 167 1.95 -3.65 -8.66
N GLY A 168 2.14 -2.55 -7.96
CA GLY A 168 2.23 -1.22 -8.55
C GLY A 168 2.41 -0.15 -7.48
N ILE A 169 2.89 1.03 -7.88
CA ILE A 169 2.93 2.19 -6.99
C ILE A 169 1.52 2.80 -6.85
N SER A 170 1.29 3.53 -5.76
CA SER A 170 0.01 4.20 -5.52
C SER A 170 -0.39 5.09 -6.71
N GLY A 171 -1.66 4.98 -7.13
CA GLY A 171 -2.19 5.74 -8.27
C GLY A 171 -2.01 5.09 -9.64
N ASN A 172 -1.53 3.85 -9.73
CA ASN A 172 -1.38 3.13 -11.00
C ASN A 172 -2.61 2.31 -11.42
N GLY A 173 -3.79 2.59 -10.86
CA GLY A 173 -5.04 1.99 -11.30
C GLY A 173 -5.47 0.72 -10.56
N GLN A 174 -4.74 0.28 -9.51
CA GLN A 174 -5.09 -0.93 -8.74
C GLN A 174 -6.48 -0.80 -8.09
N LYS A 175 -6.79 0.38 -7.54
CA LYS A 175 -8.10 0.67 -6.95
C LYS A 175 -9.19 0.59 -8.00
N GLU A 176 -9.00 1.26 -9.11
CA GLU A 176 -9.95 1.33 -10.22
C GLU A 176 -10.19 -0.05 -10.86
N LEU A 177 -9.15 -0.88 -10.94
CA LEU A 177 -9.25 -2.26 -11.37
C LEU A 177 -10.21 -3.06 -10.47
N LEU A 178 -10.01 -3.02 -9.17
CA LEU A 178 -10.83 -3.76 -8.20
C LEU A 178 -12.27 -3.24 -8.18
N GLU A 179 -12.46 -1.92 -8.20
CA GLU A 179 -13.77 -1.29 -8.24
C GLU A 179 -14.52 -1.60 -9.54
N ALA A 180 -13.85 -1.68 -10.67
CA ALA A 180 -14.45 -2.06 -11.95
C ALA A 180 -14.92 -3.52 -11.94
N ILE A 181 -14.11 -4.45 -11.43
CA ILE A 181 -14.50 -5.87 -11.26
C ILE A 181 -15.70 -5.99 -10.33
N ALA A 182 -15.76 -5.22 -9.26
CA ALA A 182 -16.85 -5.22 -8.29
C ALA A 182 -18.14 -4.51 -8.78
N GLY A 183 -18.11 -3.87 -9.96
CA GLY A 183 -19.23 -3.11 -10.49
C GLY A 183 -19.46 -1.76 -9.84
N LEU A 184 -18.43 -1.21 -9.17
CA LEU A 184 -18.45 0.10 -8.50
C LEU A 184 -18.00 1.24 -9.44
N GLN A 185 -17.21 0.91 -10.48
CA GLN A 185 -16.68 1.86 -11.47
C GLN A 185 -17.18 1.52 -12.88
N PRO A 186 -17.58 2.50 -13.69
CA PRO A 186 -17.89 2.29 -15.09
C PRO A 186 -16.61 2.02 -15.90
N THR A 187 -16.72 1.14 -16.88
CA THR A 187 -15.61 0.77 -17.79
C THR A 187 -15.85 1.31 -19.19
N GLN A 188 -14.79 1.40 -19.99
CA GLN A 188 -14.90 1.76 -21.39
C GLN A 188 -15.51 0.58 -22.22
N ARG A 189 -16.07 0.92 -23.39
CA ARG A 189 -16.63 -0.07 -24.31
C ARG A 189 -15.54 -1.03 -24.79
N GLY A 190 -15.89 -2.30 -24.89
CA GLY A 190 -14.98 -3.39 -25.31
C GLY A 190 -14.37 -4.16 -24.15
N ALA A 191 -14.46 -3.66 -22.91
CA ALA A 191 -14.05 -4.41 -21.73
C ALA A 191 -14.95 -5.63 -21.50
N SER A 192 -14.34 -6.75 -21.07
CA SER A 192 -15.03 -7.95 -20.61
C SER A 192 -14.45 -8.42 -19.28
N VAL A 193 -15.29 -8.80 -18.35
CA VAL A 193 -14.93 -9.47 -17.10
C VAL A 193 -15.89 -10.63 -16.91
N GLU A 194 -15.43 -11.83 -17.22
CA GLU A 194 -16.23 -13.04 -17.14
C GLU A 194 -15.89 -13.89 -15.94
N TYR A 195 -16.89 -14.26 -15.16
CA TYR A 195 -16.75 -15.18 -14.04
C TYR A 195 -17.21 -16.58 -14.41
N TYR A 196 -16.38 -17.58 -14.14
CA TYR A 196 -16.62 -18.99 -14.36
C TYR A 196 -16.97 -19.69 -13.04
N ALA A 197 -18.26 -19.90 -12.78
CA ALA A 197 -18.70 -20.65 -11.60
C ALA A 197 -18.33 -22.13 -11.72
N PRO A 198 -18.08 -22.83 -10.56
CA PRO A 198 -17.67 -24.24 -10.58
C PRO A 198 -18.61 -25.17 -11.37
N ASP A 199 -19.92 -24.94 -11.27
CA ASP A 199 -20.96 -25.83 -11.77
C ASP A 199 -21.76 -25.20 -12.93
N ALA A 200 -21.30 -24.06 -13.48
CA ALA A 200 -22.02 -23.40 -14.56
C ALA A 200 -21.47 -23.79 -15.94
N SER A 201 -22.39 -23.97 -16.88
CA SER A 201 -22.07 -24.32 -18.28
C SER A 201 -21.59 -23.11 -19.11
N ALA A 202 -21.78 -21.90 -18.61
CA ALA A 202 -21.39 -20.66 -19.29
C ALA A 202 -20.90 -19.59 -18.27
N PRO A 203 -19.97 -18.73 -18.66
CA PRO A 203 -19.50 -17.65 -17.79
C PRO A 203 -20.59 -16.57 -17.59
N VAL A 204 -20.44 -15.81 -16.51
CA VAL A 204 -21.28 -14.66 -16.21
C VAL A 204 -20.49 -13.39 -16.44
N GLN A 205 -20.95 -12.54 -17.36
CA GLN A 205 -20.37 -11.22 -17.59
C GLN A 205 -20.66 -10.29 -16.40
N LEU A 206 -19.63 -9.66 -15.85
CA LEU A 206 -19.74 -8.74 -14.70
C LEU A 206 -19.84 -7.27 -15.13
N ILE A 207 -19.27 -6.89 -16.27
CA ILE A 207 -19.29 -5.51 -16.76
C ILE A 207 -20.74 -5.02 -16.92
N GLY A 208 -20.99 -3.81 -16.41
CA GLY A 208 -22.31 -3.16 -16.43
C GLY A 208 -23.30 -3.66 -15.38
N LYS A 209 -22.90 -4.64 -14.54
CA LYS A 209 -23.70 -5.07 -13.39
C LYS A 209 -23.35 -4.25 -12.16
N SER A 210 -24.36 -3.92 -11.36
CA SER A 210 -24.15 -3.37 -10.03
C SER A 210 -23.67 -4.45 -9.05
N PRO A 211 -23.01 -4.08 -7.93
CA PRO A 211 -22.62 -5.05 -6.90
C PRO A 211 -23.78 -5.94 -6.40
N LYS A 212 -24.99 -5.34 -6.32
CA LYS A 212 -26.21 -6.06 -5.98
C LYS A 212 -26.56 -7.12 -7.03
N ALA A 213 -26.52 -6.75 -8.32
CA ALA A 213 -26.82 -7.67 -9.42
C ALA A 213 -25.78 -8.81 -9.53
N ILE A 214 -24.51 -8.53 -9.23
CA ILE A 214 -23.44 -9.54 -9.15
C ILE A 214 -23.76 -10.56 -8.05
N ARG A 215 -24.15 -10.09 -6.87
CA ARG A 215 -24.53 -10.96 -5.75
C ARG A 215 -25.80 -11.77 -6.03
N GLU A 216 -26.82 -11.16 -6.67
CA GLU A 216 -28.05 -11.85 -7.09
C GLU A 216 -27.78 -12.94 -8.13
N ALA A 217 -26.70 -12.82 -8.91
CA ALA A 217 -26.22 -13.87 -9.82
C ALA A 217 -25.46 -15.00 -9.09
N GLY A 218 -25.44 -15.03 -7.75
CA GLY A 218 -24.76 -16.05 -6.95
C GLY A 218 -23.24 -15.86 -6.83
N ILE A 219 -22.72 -14.70 -7.19
CA ILE A 219 -21.27 -14.41 -7.15
C ILE A 219 -20.96 -13.63 -5.86
N HIS A 220 -20.22 -14.27 -4.97
CA HIS A 220 -19.82 -13.67 -3.69
C HIS A 220 -18.42 -13.03 -3.83
N LEU A 221 -18.39 -11.73 -4.05
CA LEU A 221 -17.17 -10.94 -3.99
C LEU A 221 -16.96 -10.43 -2.56
N SER A 222 -15.78 -10.69 -1.99
CA SER A 222 -15.33 -10.09 -0.74
C SER A 222 -14.24 -9.06 -1.06
N PHE A 223 -14.45 -7.84 -0.59
CA PHE A 223 -13.57 -6.72 -0.84
C PHE A 223 -13.04 -6.16 0.48
N VAL A 224 -11.71 -6.13 0.62
CA VAL A 224 -11.05 -5.50 1.77
C VAL A 224 -10.31 -4.27 1.25
N PRO A 225 -10.93 -3.07 1.33
CA PRO A 225 -10.35 -1.86 0.77
C PRO A 225 -9.24 -1.29 1.65
N GLU A 226 -8.41 -0.44 1.06
CA GLU A 226 -7.40 0.35 1.77
C GLU A 226 -8.06 1.30 2.79
N ASP A 227 -9.08 2.04 2.38
CA ASP A 227 -9.93 2.85 3.27
C ASP A 227 -10.99 1.97 3.94
N ARG A 228 -10.64 1.44 5.10
CA ARG A 228 -11.50 0.51 5.82
C ARG A 228 -12.76 1.17 6.38
N LEU A 229 -12.67 2.39 6.91
CA LEU A 229 -13.80 3.10 7.52
C LEU A 229 -14.68 3.83 6.51
N GLY A 230 -14.12 4.22 5.36
CA GLY A 230 -14.90 4.87 4.30
C GLY A 230 -15.63 3.90 3.37
N MET A 231 -15.09 2.69 3.19
CA MET A 231 -15.58 1.75 2.18
C MET A 231 -15.86 0.33 2.71
N GLY A 232 -15.19 -0.11 3.76
CA GLY A 232 -15.20 -1.50 4.20
C GLY A 232 -16.00 -1.76 5.49
N LEU A 233 -16.01 -0.82 6.41
CA LEU A 233 -16.60 -0.97 7.73
C LEU A 233 -17.52 0.20 8.09
N VAL A 234 -18.57 -0.08 8.83
CA VAL A 234 -19.46 0.94 9.39
C VAL A 234 -19.07 1.18 10.85
N GLY A 235 -18.38 2.31 11.11
CA GLY A 235 -17.79 2.60 12.43
C GLY A 235 -18.77 2.66 13.60
N SER A 236 -20.08 2.81 13.33
CA SER A 236 -21.14 2.82 14.35
C SER A 236 -21.75 1.46 14.64
N MET A 237 -21.38 0.41 13.88
CA MET A 237 -21.88 -0.94 14.05
C MET A 237 -20.94 -1.80 14.91
N GLY A 238 -21.49 -2.80 15.60
CA GLY A 238 -20.73 -3.83 16.27
C GLY A 238 -20.00 -4.74 15.27
N MET A 239 -19.02 -5.50 15.77
CA MET A 239 -18.22 -6.40 14.92
C MET A 239 -19.07 -7.51 14.27
N THR A 240 -20.16 -7.91 14.91
CA THR A 240 -21.09 -8.95 14.39
C THR A 240 -22.05 -8.43 13.34
N ASP A 241 -22.23 -7.12 13.26
CA ASP A 241 -23.20 -6.46 12.36
C ASP A 241 -22.49 -5.82 11.15
N ASN A 242 -21.15 -5.74 11.18
CA ASN A 242 -20.30 -5.33 10.09
C ASN A 242 -20.02 -6.53 9.18
#